data_f869f45cfbb5fb84e09632f0f895886e
#
_entry.id   f869f45cfbb5fb84e09632f0f895886e
#
_cell.length_a   1.000
_cell.length_b   1.000
_cell.length_c   1.000
_cell.angle_alpha   90.00
_cell.angle_beta   90.00
_cell.angle_gamma   90.00
#
_symmetry.space_group_name_H-M   'P 1'
#
loop_
_entity.id
_entity.type
_entity.pdbx_description
1 polymer ?
#
loop_
_entity_poly.entity_id
_entity_poly.type
_entity_poly.pdbx_seq_one_letter_code
_entity_poly.pdbx_strand_id
1 'polypeptide(L)'
;PYGEWLDTYLVRLSELTVERGHRLAGRTLADIASAPNSPKYLIVLIQRGQETVIPTGSTVILPGDVLILAQSEGGKPRAQAGAAEE
;
A
#
# COMPACT_ATOMS: atom_id res chain seq x y z
N PRO A 1 15.54 -19.16 -4.73
CA PRO A 1 16.01 -17.81 -4.75
C PRO A 1 14.94 -16.81 -4.44
N TYR A 2 15.45 -15.67 -4.08
CA TYR A 2 14.58 -14.62 -3.64
C TYR A 2 13.62 -14.16 -4.70
N GLY A 3 14.10 -14.05 -5.91
CA GLY A 3 13.22 -13.59 -6.97
C GLY A 3 12.07 -14.52 -7.24
N GLU A 4 12.33 -15.79 -7.18
CA GLU A 4 11.27 -16.74 -7.39
C GLU A 4 10.25 -16.63 -6.30
N TRP A 5 10.70 -16.41 -5.09
CA TRP A 5 9.79 -16.29 -3.98
C TRP A 5 8.85 -15.11 -4.17
N LEU A 6 9.40 -13.99 -4.65
CA LEU A 6 8.54 -12.83 -4.85
C LEU A 6 7.53 -13.07 -5.96
N ASP A 7 7.93 -13.75 -7.01
CA ASP A 7 6.98 -14.00 -8.09
C ASP A 7 5.78 -14.79 -7.62
N THR A 8 5.98 -15.62 -6.63
CA THR A 8 4.91 -16.45 -6.15
C THR A 8 3.78 -15.63 -5.53
N TYR A 9 4.07 -14.45 -5.04
CA TYR A 9 3.05 -13.69 -4.34
C TYR A 9 2.20 -12.82 -5.25
N LEU A 10 2.54 -12.70 -6.52
CA LEU A 10 1.69 -11.98 -7.45
C LEU A 10 1.24 -10.63 -6.92
N VAL A 11 2.20 -9.80 -6.63
CA VAL A 11 1.90 -8.47 -6.11
C VAL A 11 1.89 -7.47 -7.25
N ARG A 12 0.89 -6.62 -7.29
CA ARG A 12 0.82 -5.57 -8.29
C ARG A 12 1.11 -4.24 -7.61
N LEU A 13 1.96 -3.45 -8.21
CA LEU A 13 2.23 -2.10 -7.72
C LEU A 13 1.52 -1.10 -8.61
N SER A 14 1.01 -0.05 -8.01
CA SER A 14 0.35 1.01 -8.76
C SER A 14 0.57 2.33 -8.05
N GLU A 15 0.18 3.40 -8.69
CA GLU A 15 0.34 4.73 -8.14
C GLU A 15 -1.01 5.40 -8.00
N LEU A 16 -1.17 6.19 -6.96
CA LEU A 16 -2.36 7.00 -6.76
C LEU A 16 -1.92 8.40 -6.39
N THR A 17 -2.30 9.38 -7.18
CA THR A 17 -2.01 10.77 -6.87
C THR A 17 -3.13 11.33 -6.01
N VAL A 18 -2.77 11.94 -4.89
CA VAL A 18 -3.73 12.49 -3.97
C VAL A 18 -4.02 13.93 -4.40
N GLU A 19 -5.20 14.15 -4.98
CA GLU A 19 -5.57 15.47 -5.42
C GLU A 19 -6.09 16.27 -4.23
N ARG A 20 -6.11 17.57 -4.36
CA ARG A 20 -6.70 18.39 -3.34
C ARG A 20 -8.16 17.98 -3.20
N GLY A 21 -8.60 17.76 -2.02
CA GLY A 21 -9.97 17.31 -1.79
C GLY A 21 -10.16 15.80 -1.85
N HIS A 22 -9.10 15.06 -2.14
CA HIS A 22 -9.19 13.62 -2.12
C HIS A 22 -9.53 13.15 -0.70
N ARG A 23 -10.34 12.12 -0.59
CA ARG A 23 -10.79 11.69 0.73
C ARG A 23 -9.66 11.21 1.63
N LEU A 24 -8.53 10.84 1.07
CA LEU A 24 -7.41 10.39 1.89
C LEU A 24 -6.55 11.55 2.38
N ALA A 25 -6.69 12.75 1.82
CA ALA A 25 -5.84 13.85 2.21
C ALA A 25 -6.13 14.25 3.65
N GLY A 26 -5.08 14.46 4.42
CA GLY A 26 -5.23 14.87 5.81
C GLY A 26 -5.39 13.72 6.78
N ARG A 27 -5.44 12.50 6.31
CA ARG A 27 -5.62 11.36 7.21
C ARG A 27 -4.30 10.67 7.45
N THR A 28 -4.19 10.01 8.59
CA THR A 28 -2.99 9.22 8.86
C THR A 28 -3.20 7.82 8.30
N LEU A 29 -2.10 7.11 8.10
CA LEU A 29 -2.21 5.75 7.60
C LEU A 29 -2.90 4.86 8.63
N ALA A 30 -2.69 5.12 9.91
CA ALA A 30 -3.37 4.35 10.94
C ALA A 30 -4.88 4.54 10.84
N ASP A 31 -5.33 5.77 10.59
CA ASP A 31 -6.76 6.01 10.44
C ASP A 31 -7.33 5.26 9.25
N ILE A 32 -6.60 5.25 8.15
CA ILE A 32 -7.09 4.58 6.97
C ILE A 32 -7.15 3.06 7.21
N ALA A 33 -6.15 2.52 7.86
CA ALA A 33 -6.09 1.08 8.08
C ALA A 33 -7.17 0.60 9.04
N SER A 34 -7.57 1.45 9.98
CA SER A 34 -8.57 1.03 10.95
C SER A 34 -9.99 1.37 10.57
N ALA A 35 -10.19 1.97 9.40
CA ALA A 35 -11.55 2.31 8.99
C ALA A 35 -12.32 1.03 8.66
N PRO A 36 -13.63 1.04 8.88
CA PRO A 36 -14.44 -0.15 8.61
C PRO A 36 -14.32 -0.64 7.17
N ASN A 37 -14.13 0.26 6.25
CA ASN A 37 -14.01 -0.10 4.85
C ASN A 37 -12.59 0.13 4.39
N SER A 38 -11.64 -0.35 5.16
CA SER A 38 -10.25 -0.10 4.82
C SER A 38 -9.91 -0.71 3.46
N PRO A 39 -9.03 -0.06 2.74
CA PRO A 39 -8.70 -0.54 1.40
C PRO A 39 -7.94 -1.85 1.44
N LYS A 40 -7.95 -2.53 0.34
CA LYS A 40 -7.29 -3.83 0.22
C LYS A 40 -5.91 -3.68 -0.35
N TYR A 41 -5.26 -2.57 -0.10
CA TYR A 41 -3.91 -2.38 -0.58
C TYR A 41 -3.05 -1.86 0.55
N LEU A 42 -1.75 -1.95 0.36
CA LEU A 42 -0.81 -1.44 1.32
C LEU A 42 -0.10 -0.26 0.69
N ILE A 43 0.04 0.83 1.42
CA ILE A 43 0.79 1.98 0.94
C ILE A 43 2.23 1.75 1.32
N VAL A 44 3.08 1.53 0.33
CA VAL A 44 4.46 1.14 0.62
C VAL A 44 5.43 2.31 0.58
N LEU A 45 5.12 3.35 -0.19
CA LEU A 45 5.95 4.54 -0.23
C LEU A 45 5.09 5.72 -0.58
N ILE A 46 5.52 6.92 -0.22
CA ILE A 46 4.86 8.14 -0.62
C ILE A 46 5.90 9.02 -1.27
N GLN A 47 5.63 9.49 -2.48
CA GLN A 47 6.51 10.44 -3.14
C GLN A 47 5.91 11.81 -2.92
N ARG A 48 6.62 12.66 -2.20
CA ARG A 48 6.13 13.99 -1.86
C ARG A 48 7.08 15.00 -2.46
N GLY A 49 6.75 15.49 -3.62
CA GLY A 49 7.67 16.34 -4.34
C GLY A 49 8.88 15.53 -4.73
N GLN A 50 10.05 15.97 -4.33
CA GLN A 50 11.25 15.22 -4.63
C GLN A 50 11.69 14.35 -3.49
N GLU A 51 10.87 14.22 -2.48
CA GLU A 51 11.23 13.48 -1.31
C GLU A 51 10.48 12.16 -1.27
N THR A 52 11.15 11.11 -0.89
CA THR A 52 10.49 9.81 -0.69
C THR A 52 10.24 9.64 0.79
N VAL A 53 8.99 9.42 1.15
CA VAL A 53 8.59 9.27 2.54
C VAL A 53 8.29 7.80 2.79
N ILE A 54 8.94 7.23 3.80
CA ILE A 54 8.66 5.86 4.23
C ILE A 54 7.52 5.95 5.22
N PRO A 55 6.34 5.42 4.89
CA PRO A 55 5.17 5.65 5.73
C PRO A 55 5.19 4.87 7.03
N THR A 56 4.61 5.48 8.04
CA THR A 56 4.35 4.81 9.30
C THR A 56 2.89 5.08 9.62
N GLY A 57 2.38 4.50 10.69
CA GLY A 57 0.98 4.72 11.07
C GLY A 57 0.65 6.18 11.31
N SER A 58 1.61 6.98 11.76
CA SER A 58 1.34 8.38 12.06
C SER A 58 1.61 9.32 10.88
N THR A 59 2.03 8.78 9.75
CA THR A 59 2.27 9.61 8.58
C THR A 59 0.94 10.17 8.06
N VAL A 60 0.90 11.47 7.82
CA VAL A 60 -0.30 12.12 7.30
C VAL A 60 -0.16 12.26 5.80
N ILE A 61 -1.20 11.89 5.08
CA ILE A 61 -1.21 12.00 3.63
C ILE A 61 -1.58 13.43 3.27
N LEU A 62 -0.85 14.04 2.36
CA LEU A 62 -1.06 15.42 1.97
C LEU A 62 -1.45 15.51 0.50
N PRO A 63 -2.17 16.57 0.12
CA PRO A 63 -2.49 16.77 -1.28
C PRO A 63 -1.19 16.89 -2.09
N GLY A 64 -1.17 16.28 -3.24
CA GLY A 64 0.01 16.27 -4.09
C GLY A 64 0.88 15.04 -3.89
N ASP A 65 0.64 14.28 -2.85
CA ASP A 65 1.41 13.06 -2.64
C ASP A 65 1.08 12.04 -3.71
N VAL A 66 2.08 11.26 -4.09
CA VAL A 66 1.86 10.11 -4.97
C VAL A 66 2.11 8.89 -4.10
N LEU A 67 1.08 8.10 -3.92
CA LEU A 67 1.15 6.92 -3.08
C LEU A 67 1.49 5.72 -3.95
N ILE A 68 2.48 4.95 -3.53
CA ILE A 68 2.81 3.71 -4.22
C ILE A 68 2.10 2.60 -3.48
N LEU A 69 1.23 1.90 -4.16
CA LEU A 69 0.35 0.91 -3.56
C LEU A 69 0.74 -0.49 -3.98
N ALA A 70 0.61 -1.43 -3.07
CA ALA A 70 0.83 -2.84 -3.38
C ALA A 70 -0.46 -3.58 -3.08
N GLN A 71 -0.92 -4.36 -4.03
CA GLN A 71 -2.12 -5.17 -3.85
C GLN A 71 -1.84 -6.57 -4.29
N SER A 72 -2.55 -7.49 -3.69
CA SER A 72 -2.49 -8.86 -4.11
C SER A 72 -3.23 -9.00 -5.41
N GLU A 73 -2.59 -9.57 -6.40
CA GLU A 73 -3.25 -9.73 -7.66
C GLU A 73 -3.86 -11.09 -7.71
N GLY A 74 -5.09 -11.21 -7.79
CA GLY A 74 -5.70 -12.48 -7.84
C GLY A 74 -5.76 -13.16 -6.56
N GLY A 75 -5.55 -12.72 -5.72
CA GLY A 75 -5.77 -13.23 -4.65
C GLY A 75 -5.49 -14.03 -3.71
N LYS A 76 -5.23 -14.65 -3.64
CA LYS A 76 -5.22 -15.39 -2.79
C LYS A 76 -4.27 -15.60 -2.10
N PRO A 77 -4.37 -15.40 -1.26
CA PRO A 77 -3.47 -15.61 -0.40
C PRO A 77 -2.96 -16.86 -0.44
N ARG A 78 -2.64 -17.05 -1.11
CA ARG A 78 -2.15 -18.06 -1.16
C ARG A 78 -1.09 -18.14 -0.41
N ALA A 79 -0.82 -17.14 -0.05
CA ALA A 79 0.21 -17.15 0.75
C ALA A 79 0.04 -18.09 1.77
N GLN A 80 -1.05 -18.01 2.30
CA GLN A 80 -1.24 -18.78 3.29
C GLN A 80 -1.06 -20.06 2.89
N ALA A 81 -1.37 -20.28 1.83
CA ALA A 81 -1.26 -21.58 1.49
C ALA A 81 0.18 -21.90 1.51
N GLY A 82 0.92 -21.10 0.96
CA GLY A 82 2.24 -21.45 0.90
C GLY A 82 2.79 -21.62 2.21
N ALA A 83 2.43 -20.77 3.00
CA ALA A 83 2.95 -20.86 4.26
C ALA A 83 2.67 -22.13 4.78
N ALA A 84 1.59 -22.45 4.56
CA ALA A 84 1.24 -23.62 5.13
C ALA A 84 2.17 -24.62 4.72
N GLU A 85 2.57 -24.47 3.87
CA GLU A 85 3.22 -25.42 3.61
C GLU A 85 4.38 -25.47 3.88
N GLU A 86 4.61 -24.90 4.23
CA GLU A 86 5.51 -25.05 4.65
C GLU A 86 5.83 -25.25 5.17
#